data_3fa118ba312ea01e9e8c67cceddd43c7
#
_entry.id   3fa118ba312ea01e9e8c67cceddd43c7
#
_cell.length_a   1.000
_cell.length_b   1.000
_cell.length_c   1.000
_cell.angle_alpha   90.00
_cell.angle_beta   90.00
_cell.angle_gamma   90.00
#
_symmetry.space_group_name_H-M   'P 1'
#
loop_
_entity.id
_entity.type
_entity.pdbx_description
1 polymer ?
#
loop_
_entity_poly.entity_id
_entity_poly.type
_entity_poly.pdbx_seq_one_letter_code
_entity_poly.pdbx_strand_id
1 'polypeptide(L)'
;MTAYLRPGVFVEETLNPLPPALGSNATSIAGFIGAIDRGPVDVTAINSWSQFTSLYGGYGTSNLVHLAVLLFFSNGGGTCYVRRTVGSGASTSTRSFNDRAEAPASTLRFTSANPGVWGNNINVSIQNSLSGTAVDVIVYYGGTSSTNIVEKFTDLTMGGNDERYLVSVINAQSKYIAAVDLGSGASGVSRLPVTATNQYLTSGSDGSAVTASTIGNDVTAFDVVHNSLILNAPGVTDSTAVAALVNYAENRGDVFVIIDPVSGNVAAQLTTASGYPVSSYAAVYYPKIVIKDPTSTVAGVTLTANPGGALAGIYASTDAARGVFKAPAGITTRLGGAISVASLTNSELDSMNSAAAAVNAIRYITGSGIVAMGARTLNPAYIDKYVPVRRTLIYLRKAMTDLTQFAIFEPNDEKLWRRINASLDGFLRDFWRQGGLRGTAPAQAFFVKCDADNNPQ
;
A
#
# COMPACT_ATOMS: atom_id res chain seq x y z
N MET A 1 44.35 -6.45 -16.92
CA MET A 1 45.50 -5.85 -16.21
C MET A 1 46.50 -5.43 -17.28
N THR A 2 46.68 -4.13 -17.40
CA THR A 2 47.70 -3.55 -18.27
C THR A 2 49.04 -3.75 -17.58
N ALA A 3 49.92 -4.58 -18.15
CA ALA A 3 51.23 -4.83 -17.58
C ALA A 3 52.16 -3.63 -17.89
N TYR A 4 52.53 -2.88 -16.88
CA TYR A 4 53.51 -1.77 -17.01
C TYR A 4 54.94 -2.36 -17.04
N LEU A 5 55.61 -2.22 -18.19
CA LEU A 5 56.92 -2.81 -18.45
C LEU A 5 58.12 -1.94 -18.04
N ARG A 6 57.92 -0.79 -17.42
CA ARG A 6 58.99 0.15 -17.02
C ARG A 6 58.76 0.66 -15.60
N PRO A 7 59.84 0.95 -14.83
CA PRO A 7 59.70 1.58 -13.54
C PRO A 7 59.08 3.00 -13.70
N GLY A 8 58.07 3.30 -12.90
CA GLY A 8 57.39 4.60 -12.90
C GLY A 8 56.23 4.60 -11.91
N VAL A 9 55.69 5.76 -11.63
CA VAL A 9 54.45 5.94 -10.87
C VAL A 9 53.32 5.95 -11.90
N PHE A 10 52.42 4.96 -11.81
CA PHE A 10 51.26 4.85 -12.68
C PHE A 10 50.01 5.06 -11.84
N VAL A 11 49.15 6.01 -12.26
CA VAL A 11 47.86 6.22 -11.65
C VAL A 11 46.83 5.45 -12.50
N GLU A 12 46.31 4.39 -11.96
CA GLU A 12 45.14 3.70 -12.53
C GLU A 12 43.88 4.26 -11.86
N GLU A 13 42.99 4.78 -12.69
CA GLU A 13 41.64 5.10 -12.28
C GLU A 13 40.81 3.82 -12.30
N THR A 14 40.75 3.13 -11.16
CA THR A 14 39.80 2.06 -10.98
C THR A 14 38.47 2.70 -10.60
N LEU A 15 37.49 2.64 -11.51
CA LEU A 15 36.10 2.81 -11.18
C LEU A 15 35.71 1.67 -10.21
N ASN A 16 35.98 1.86 -8.91
CA ASN A 16 35.21 1.11 -7.93
C ASN A 16 33.76 1.41 -8.21
N PRO A 17 32.89 0.41 -8.46
CA PRO A 17 31.47 0.68 -8.45
C PRO A 17 31.19 1.35 -7.11
N LEU A 18 30.75 2.60 -7.17
CA LEU A 18 30.17 3.26 -6.00
C LEU A 18 29.22 2.26 -5.39
N PRO A 19 29.24 2.08 -4.06
CA PRO A 19 28.18 1.34 -3.41
C PRO A 19 26.86 1.89 -3.99
N PRO A 20 25.91 1.03 -4.37
CA PRO A 20 24.71 1.48 -5.05
C PRO A 20 24.20 2.69 -4.28
N ALA A 21 24.03 3.81 -5.00
CA ALA A 21 23.49 5.02 -4.39
C ALA A 21 22.29 4.54 -3.60
N LEU A 22 22.22 4.84 -2.30
CA LEU A 22 21.10 4.48 -1.44
C LEU A 22 19.85 4.69 -2.27
N GLY A 23 19.30 3.60 -2.79
CA GLY A 23 17.98 3.67 -3.39
C GLY A 23 17.18 4.28 -2.26
N SER A 24 16.67 5.50 -2.46
CA SER A 24 16.08 6.32 -1.41
C SER A 24 15.18 5.38 -0.60
N ASN A 25 15.59 5.02 0.64
CA ASN A 25 14.75 4.24 1.53
C ASN A 25 13.53 5.11 1.75
N ALA A 26 12.55 4.92 0.86
CA ALA A 26 11.40 5.78 0.78
C ALA A 26 10.59 5.57 2.06
N THR A 27 10.72 6.50 3.00
CA THR A 27 9.90 6.55 4.22
C THR A 27 8.49 7.03 3.93
N SER A 28 8.22 7.42 2.68
CA SER A 28 6.99 8.07 2.21
C SER A 28 5.99 7.12 1.54
N ILE A 29 6.19 5.80 1.67
CA ILE A 29 5.31 4.79 1.11
C ILE A 29 4.22 4.43 2.12
N ALA A 30 2.96 4.47 1.69
CA ALA A 30 1.84 4.05 2.53
C ALA A 30 1.40 2.61 2.25
N GLY A 31 0.83 1.95 3.26
CA GLY A 31 0.11 0.70 3.14
C GLY A 31 -1.34 0.88 3.58
N PHE A 32 -2.30 0.51 2.74
CA PHE A 32 -3.71 0.54 3.06
C PHE A 32 -4.29 -0.87 3.02
N ILE A 33 -5.00 -1.25 4.09
CA ILE A 33 -5.63 -2.56 4.20
C ILE A 33 -7.10 -2.43 4.60
N GLY A 34 -7.96 -3.20 3.95
CA GLY A 34 -9.38 -3.21 4.29
C GLY A 34 -10.25 -3.86 3.22
N ALA A 35 -11.57 -3.85 3.48
CA ALA A 35 -12.56 -4.33 2.54
C ALA A 35 -12.68 -3.38 1.34
N ILE A 36 -12.67 -3.96 0.15
CA ILE A 36 -12.91 -3.28 -1.13
C ILE A 36 -13.79 -4.22 -1.96
N ASP A 37 -14.75 -3.67 -2.70
CA ASP A 37 -15.75 -4.49 -3.40
C ASP A 37 -15.14 -5.33 -4.54
N ARG A 38 -14.12 -4.82 -5.24
CA ARG A 38 -13.44 -5.54 -6.34
C ARG A 38 -11.95 -5.24 -6.39
N GLY A 39 -11.22 -5.98 -7.24
CA GLY A 39 -9.82 -5.76 -7.55
C GLY A 39 -8.90 -6.82 -6.93
N PRO A 40 -7.60 -6.70 -7.17
CA PRO A 40 -6.60 -7.65 -6.67
C PRO A 40 -6.68 -7.86 -5.16
N VAL A 41 -6.59 -9.12 -4.75
CA VAL A 41 -6.47 -9.48 -3.33
C VAL A 41 -5.03 -9.30 -2.88
N ASP A 42 -4.05 -9.64 -3.72
CA ASP A 42 -2.64 -9.50 -3.40
C ASP A 42 -2.23 -8.04 -3.20
N VAL A 43 -1.21 -7.84 -2.38
CA VAL A 43 -0.66 -6.51 -2.12
C VAL A 43 -0.17 -5.89 -3.42
N THR A 44 -0.81 -4.81 -3.83
CA THR A 44 -0.61 -4.18 -5.14
C THR A 44 -0.09 -2.76 -4.99
N ALA A 45 0.99 -2.44 -5.70
CA ALA A 45 1.56 -1.10 -5.73
C ALA A 45 0.69 -0.15 -6.58
N ILE A 46 0.38 1.02 -6.03
CA ILE A 46 -0.46 2.06 -6.64
C ILE A 46 0.28 3.38 -6.62
N ASN A 47 0.42 3.99 -7.77
CA ASN A 47 1.16 5.24 -7.96
C ASN A 47 0.26 6.44 -8.31
N SER A 48 -1.04 6.22 -8.49
CA SER A 48 -2.01 7.29 -8.74
C SER A 48 -3.43 6.87 -8.41
N TRP A 49 -4.30 7.85 -8.15
CA TRP A 49 -5.73 7.62 -7.98
C TRP A 49 -6.37 6.96 -9.21
N SER A 50 -5.97 7.36 -10.41
CA SER A 50 -6.48 6.77 -11.66
C SER A 50 -6.11 5.29 -11.78
N GLN A 51 -4.88 4.91 -11.41
CA GLN A 51 -4.48 3.49 -11.36
C GLN A 51 -5.31 2.71 -10.33
N PHE A 52 -5.53 3.30 -9.15
CA PHE A 52 -6.36 2.69 -8.10
C PHE A 52 -7.77 2.40 -8.63
N THR A 53 -8.44 3.41 -9.19
CA THR A 53 -9.82 3.24 -9.70
C THR A 53 -9.91 2.28 -10.88
N SER A 54 -8.87 2.20 -11.70
CA SER A 54 -8.78 1.21 -12.80
C SER A 54 -8.77 -0.23 -12.28
N LEU A 55 -8.08 -0.51 -11.17
CA LEU A 55 -7.92 -1.85 -10.61
C LEU A 55 -9.05 -2.20 -9.63
N TYR A 56 -9.35 -1.30 -8.72
CA TYR A 56 -10.28 -1.53 -7.60
C TYR A 56 -11.69 -0.97 -7.86
N GLY A 57 -11.88 -0.27 -8.96
CA GLY A 57 -13.15 0.37 -9.28
C GLY A 57 -13.32 1.75 -8.65
N GLY A 58 -14.45 2.36 -8.97
CA GLY A 58 -14.92 3.56 -8.30
C GLY A 58 -15.50 3.27 -6.92
N TYR A 59 -16.18 4.24 -6.35
CA TYR A 59 -16.85 4.08 -5.07
C TYR A 59 -17.97 3.04 -5.17
N GLY A 60 -18.09 2.23 -4.13
CA GLY A 60 -19.05 1.14 -4.02
C GLY A 60 -19.66 1.06 -2.63
N THR A 61 -19.87 -0.15 -2.13
CA THR A 61 -20.49 -0.40 -0.82
C THR A 61 -19.53 -0.04 0.33
N SER A 62 -18.23 -0.38 0.17
CA SER A 62 -17.20 -0.07 1.17
C SER A 62 -16.22 0.95 0.60
N ASN A 63 -16.32 2.19 1.06
CA ASN A 63 -15.52 3.30 0.53
C ASN A 63 -14.35 3.73 1.43
N LEU A 64 -14.12 3.05 2.56
CA LEU A 64 -13.12 3.49 3.53
C LEU A 64 -11.71 3.53 2.94
N VAL A 65 -11.30 2.46 2.25
CA VAL A 65 -9.99 2.39 1.59
C VAL A 65 -9.93 3.36 0.41
N HIS A 66 -11.01 3.50 -0.37
CA HIS A 66 -11.09 4.46 -1.47
C HIS A 66 -10.83 5.90 -0.99
N LEU A 67 -11.50 6.30 0.09
CA LEU A 67 -11.33 7.63 0.67
C LEU A 67 -9.93 7.83 1.23
N ALA A 68 -9.36 6.81 1.88
CA ALA A 68 -7.99 6.88 2.40
C ALA A 68 -6.96 7.06 1.27
N VAL A 69 -7.06 6.27 0.20
CA VAL A 69 -6.17 6.37 -0.97
C VAL A 69 -6.34 7.70 -1.70
N LEU A 70 -7.59 8.18 -1.89
CA LEU A 70 -7.84 9.50 -2.46
C LEU A 70 -7.19 10.60 -1.63
N LEU A 71 -7.41 10.59 -0.31
CA LEU A 71 -6.84 11.57 0.60
C LEU A 71 -5.31 11.49 0.67
N PHE A 72 -4.73 10.30 0.56
CA PHE A 72 -3.28 10.11 0.49
C PHE A 72 -2.67 10.85 -0.70
N PHE A 73 -3.16 10.59 -1.90
CA PHE A 73 -2.65 11.27 -3.11
C PHE A 73 -2.93 12.78 -3.08
N SER A 74 -4.09 13.19 -2.56
CA SER A 74 -4.44 14.62 -2.44
C SER A 74 -3.57 15.39 -1.44
N ASN A 75 -2.85 14.70 -0.56
CA ASN A 75 -1.96 15.27 0.46
C ASN A 75 -0.47 15.05 0.18
N GLY A 76 -0.10 14.73 -1.06
CA GLY A 76 1.28 14.64 -1.50
C GLY A 76 1.89 13.25 -1.35
N GLY A 77 1.09 12.21 -1.15
CA GLY A 77 1.53 10.83 -1.27
C GLY A 77 1.92 10.47 -2.71
N GLY A 78 3.00 9.74 -2.88
CA GLY A 78 3.51 9.33 -4.20
C GLY A 78 3.16 7.88 -4.56
N THR A 79 3.45 6.95 -3.66
CA THR A 79 3.22 5.51 -3.85
C THR A 79 2.56 4.92 -2.63
N CYS A 80 1.57 4.07 -2.83
CA CYS A 80 1.02 3.24 -1.76
C CYS A 80 0.85 1.80 -2.21
N TYR A 81 0.82 0.89 -1.25
CA TYR A 81 0.43 -0.49 -1.44
C TYR A 81 -0.97 -0.70 -0.87
N VAL A 82 -1.79 -1.43 -1.60
CA VAL A 82 -3.16 -1.72 -1.19
C VAL A 82 -3.34 -3.22 -1.02
N ARG A 83 -3.83 -3.63 0.13
CA ARG A 83 -4.27 -4.99 0.42
C ARG A 83 -5.79 -5.02 0.50
N ARG A 84 -6.43 -5.74 -0.42
CA ARG A 84 -7.86 -6.01 -0.36
C ARG A 84 -8.11 -7.22 0.53
N THR A 85 -8.67 -7.02 1.70
CA THR A 85 -9.11 -8.11 2.56
C THR A 85 -10.47 -8.63 2.08
N VAL A 86 -10.58 -9.95 1.94
CA VAL A 86 -11.81 -10.65 1.56
C VAL A 86 -12.23 -11.63 2.65
N GLY A 87 -13.50 -11.97 2.69
CA GLY A 87 -14.02 -12.94 3.64
C GLY A 87 -13.56 -14.37 3.37
N SER A 88 -13.53 -15.19 4.41
CA SER A 88 -13.29 -16.63 4.25
C SER A 88 -14.36 -17.25 3.34
N GLY A 89 -13.93 -18.08 2.38
CA GLY A 89 -14.82 -18.66 1.38
C GLY A 89 -15.19 -17.71 0.23
N ALA A 90 -14.52 -16.57 0.08
CA ALA A 90 -14.68 -15.74 -1.11
C ALA A 90 -14.31 -16.52 -2.38
N SER A 91 -15.13 -16.38 -3.43
CA SER A 91 -14.98 -17.13 -4.68
C SER A 91 -15.16 -16.26 -5.91
N THR A 92 -14.52 -16.67 -7.01
CA THR A 92 -14.69 -16.04 -8.31
C THR A 92 -16.00 -16.46 -8.98
N SER A 93 -16.60 -15.55 -9.73
CA SER A 93 -17.71 -15.87 -10.62
C SER A 93 -17.19 -16.63 -11.83
N THR A 94 -17.99 -17.57 -12.35
CA THR A 94 -17.56 -18.42 -13.46
C THR A 94 -18.65 -18.57 -14.54
N ARG A 95 -18.21 -18.83 -15.78
CA ARG A 95 -19.07 -19.26 -16.89
C ARG A 95 -18.29 -20.14 -17.85
N SER A 96 -18.84 -21.34 -18.16
CA SER A 96 -18.28 -22.27 -19.14
C SER A 96 -19.01 -22.19 -20.46
N PHE A 97 -18.29 -22.47 -21.54
CA PHE A 97 -18.78 -22.51 -22.92
C PHE A 97 -18.34 -23.81 -23.58
N ASN A 98 -19.22 -24.39 -24.34
CA ASN A 98 -18.95 -25.61 -25.12
C ASN A 98 -18.27 -25.25 -26.44
N ASP A 99 -17.60 -26.22 -27.03
CA ASP A 99 -17.09 -26.16 -28.40
C ASP A 99 -18.19 -26.31 -29.44
N ARG A 100 -17.82 -26.27 -30.73
CA ARG A 100 -18.72 -26.34 -31.90
C ARG A 100 -18.74 -27.74 -32.56
N ALA A 101 -18.25 -28.77 -31.85
CA ALA A 101 -18.28 -30.12 -32.37
C ALA A 101 -19.70 -30.66 -32.41
N GLU A 102 -19.97 -31.71 -33.21
CA GLU A 102 -21.29 -32.38 -33.29
C GLU A 102 -21.73 -32.94 -31.92
N ALA A 103 -20.75 -33.41 -31.11
CA ALA A 103 -20.96 -33.76 -29.70
C ALA A 103 -20.26 -32.68 -28.83
N PRO A 104 -20.96 -31.58 -28.45
CA PRO A 104 -20.36 -30.46 -27.81
C PRO A 104 -19.79 -30.80 -26.43
N ALA A 105 -18.53 -30.45 -26.18
CA ALA A 105 -17.86 -30.55 -24.90
C ALA A 105 -17.44 -29.19 -24.38
N SER A 106 -17.28 -29.06 -23.06
CA SER A 106 -16.82 -27.81 -22.49
C SER A 106 -15.39 -27.51 -22.93
N THR A 107 -15.18 -26.39 -23.61
CA THR A 107 -13.89 -25.98 -24.19
C THR A 107 -13.24 -24.81 -23.42
N LEU A 108 -14.04 -23.88 -22.94
CA LEU A 108 -13.59 -22.62 -22.34
C LEU A 108 -14.37 -22.31 -21.07
N ARG A 109 -13.68 -21.83 -20.05
CA ARG A 109 -14.29 -21.25 -18.87
C ARG A 109 -13.72 -19.87 -18.61
N PHE A 110 -14.59 -18.88 -18.50
CA PHE A 110 -14.22 -17.58 -17.94
C PHE A 110 -14.49 -17.57 -16.44
N THR A 111 -13.58 -16.92 -15.71
CA THR A 111 -13.74 -16.60 -14.29
C THR A 111 -13.58 -15.10 -14.11
N SER A 112 -14.17 -14.51 -13.08
CA SER A 112 -13.77 -13.14 -12.70
C SER A 112 -12.30 -13.13 -12.30
N ALA A 113 -11.58 -12.06 -12.63
CA ALA A 113 -10.14 -11.94 -12.35
C ALA A 113 -9.81 -12.06 -10.86
N ASN A 114 -10.75 -11.69 -10.00
CA ASN A 114 -10.60 -11.74 -8.55
C ASN A 114 -11.92 -12.18 -7.89
N PRO A 115 -11.89 -12.73 -6.65
CA PRO A 115 -13.09 -13.18 -5.96
C PRO A 115 -14.01 -12.01 -5.59
N GLY A 116 -15.27 -12.32 -5.39
CA GLY A 116 -16.30 -11.41 -4.91
C GLY A 116 -17.57 -11.42 -5.74
N VAL A 117 -18.64 -10.94 -5.13
CA VAL A 117 -19.98 -10.80 -5.77
C VAL A 117 -19.92 -9.86 -6.99
N TRP A 118 -18.96 -8.92 -7.04
CA TRP A 118 -18.78 -8.01 -8.16
C TRP A 118 -18.65 -8.74 -9.50
N GLY A 119 -18.04 -9.93 -9.51
CA GLY A 119 -17.86 -10.74 -10.70
C GLY A 119 -19.18 -11.22 -11.32
N ASN A 120 -20.25 -11.29 -10.54
CA ASN A 120 -21.58 -11.64 -11.05
C ASN A 120 -22.19 -10.53 -11.95
N ASN A 121 -21.62 -9.31 -11.90
CA ASN A 121 -21.99 -8.20 -12.78
C ASN A 121 -21.18 -8.16 -14.08
N ILE A 122 -20.25 -9.10 -14.26
CA ILE A 122 -19.50 -9.27 -15.51
C ILE A 122 -20.39 -10.07 -16.48
N ASN A 123 -20.49 -9.55 -17.68
CA ASN A 123 -21.19 -10.19 -18.78
C ASN A 123 -20.22 -10.36 -19.94
N VAL A 124 -20.28 -11.49 -20.64
CA VAL A 124 -19.43 -11.74 -21.82
C VAL A 124 -20.28 -12.10 -23.03
N SER A 125 -19.86 -11.62 -24.20
CA SER A 125 -20.37 -12.05 -25.48
C SER A 125 -19.24 -12.61 -26.33
N ILE A 126 -19.48 -13.72 -26.99
CA ILE A 126 -18.57 -14.38 -27.91
C ILE A 126 -19.17 -14.30 -29.32
N GLN A 127 -18.47 -13.70 -30.25
CA GLN A 127 -18.91 -13.53 -31.64
C GLN A 127 -17.88 -14.15 -32.59
N ASN A 128 -18.30 -14.49 -33.80
CA ASN A 128 -17.34 -14.89 -34.84
C ASN A 128 -16.51 -13.69 -35.24
N SER A 129 -15.22 -13.90 -35.38
CA SER A 129 -14.34 -12.92 -36.00
C SER A 129 -14.61 -12.83 -37.52
N LEU A 130 -14.19 -11.74 -38.12
CA LEU A 130 -14.26 -11.55 -39.58
C LEU A 130 -13.49 -12.61 -40.35
N SER A 131 -12.46 -13.20 -39.78
CA SER A 131 -11.67 -14.29 -40.40
C SER A 131 -12.49 -15.61 -40.53
N GLY A 132 -13.55 -15.80 -39.76
CA GLY A 132 -14.34 -17.04 -39.69
C GLY A 132 -13.63 -18.18 -38.96
N THR A 133 -12.35 -18.08 -38.65
CA THR A 133 -11.53 -19.10 -37.99
C THR A 133 -11.16 -18.76 -36.56
N ALA A 134 -11.68 -17.65 -36.03
CA ALA A 134 -11.43 -17.12 -34.71
C ALA A 134 -12.70 -16.54 -34.08
N VAL A 135 -12.62 -16.08 -32.85
CA VAL A 135 -13.72 -15.42 -32.13
C VAL A 135 -13.29 -14.08 -31.56
N ASP A 136 -14.26 -13.19 -31.42
CA ASP A 136 -14.15 -11.95 -30.66
C ASP A 136 -14.82 -12.14 -29.32
N VAL A 137 -14.19 -11.68 -28.24
CA VAL A 137 -14.73 -11.67 -26.89
C VAL A 137 -14.96 -10.23 -26.45
N ILE A 138 -16.18 -9.91 -26.05
CA ILE A 138 -16.57 -8.58 -25.56
C ILE A 138 -16.97 -8.74 -24.09
N VAL A 139 -16.31 -7.97 -23.22
CA VAL A 139 -16.57 -7.97 -21.78
C VAL A 139 -17.35 -6.73 -21.40
N TYR A 140 -18.42 -6.91 -20.69
CA TYR A 140 -19.29 -5.85 -20.16
C TYR A 140 -19.27 -5.90 -18.64
N TYR A 141 -19.47 -4.74 -18.02
CA TYR A 141 -19.60 -4.63 -16.56
C TYR A 141 -20.77 -3.75 -16.16
N GLY A 142 -21.64 -4.25 -15.27
CA GLY A 142 -22.78 -3.50 -14.74
C GLY A 142 -23.97 -3.37 -15.72
N GLY A 143 -23.94 -4.09 -16.84
CA GLY A 143 -25.01 -4.09 -17.84
C GLY A 143 -24.56 -4.69 -19.16
N THR A 144 -25.44 -4.65 -20.18
CA THR A 144 -25.23 -5.29 -21.49
C THR A 144 -25.24 -4.30 -22.65
N SER A 145 -25.41 -3.00 -22.37
CA SER A 145 -25.39 -1.96 -23.41
C SER A 145 -23.95 -1.68 -23.88
N SER A 146 -23.82 -1.04 -25.04
CA SER A 146 -22.51 -0.66 -25.59
C SER A 146 -21.72 0.28 -24.66
N THR A 147 -22.41 1.03 -23.80
CA THR A 147 -21.79 1.90 -22.79
C THR A 147 -21.17 1.13 -21.63
N ASN A 148 -21.53 -0.13 -21.45
CA ASN A 148 -20.98 -1.01 -20.41
C ASN A 148 -19.81 -1.86 -20.89
N ILE A 149 -19.39 -1.74 -22.15
CA ILE A 149 -18.20 -2.43 -22.67
C ILE A 149 -16.97 -1.90 -21.95
N VAL A 150 -16.27 -2.80 -21.27
CA VAL A 150 -15.04 -2.49 -20.54
C VAL A 150 -13.80 -3.03 -21.27
N GLU A 151 -13.92 -4.13 -21.99
CA GLU A 151 -12.82 -4.74 -22.75
C GLU A 151 -13.37 -5.40 -24.03
N LYS A 152 -12.55 -5.41 -25.07
CA LYS A 152 -12.82 -6.12 -26.32
C LYS A 152 -11.54 -6.76 -26.83
N PHE A 153 -11.59 -8.07 -27.08
CA PHE A 153 -10.50 -8.87 -27.64
C PHE A 153 -10.97 -9.44 -28.98
N THR A 154 -10.19 -9.29 -30.02
CA THR A 154 -10.53 -9.69 -31.38
C THR A 154 -9.61 -10.77 -31.93
N ASP A 155 -10.11 -11.57 -32.87
CA ASP A 155 -9.35 -12.60 -33.58
C ASP A 155 -8.66 -13.61 -32.65
N LEU A 156 -9.36 -14.12 -31.64
CA LEU A 156 -8.84 -15.08 -30.68
C LEU A 156 -9.05 -16.51 -31.17
N THR A 157 -8.02 -17.34 -31.07
CA THR A 157 -8.04 -18.77 -31.44
C THR A 157 -8.01 -19.67 -30.22
N MET A 158 -8.30 -20.95 -30.39
CA MET A 158 -8.15 -21.98 -29.35
C MET A 158 -6.92 -22.89 -29.61
N GLY A 159 -6.03 -22.51 -30.54
CA GLY A 159 -4.75 -23.20 -30.75
C GLY A 159 -3.72 -22.77 -29.71
N GLY A 160 -3.24 -23.70 -28.87
CA GLY A 160 -2.34 -23.38 -27.75
C GLY A 160 -0.98 -22.78 -28.12
N ASN A 161 -0.56 -22.95 -29.39
CA ASN A 161 0.68 -22.40 -29.92
C ASN A 161 0.49 -21.12 -30.76
N ASP A 162 -0.76 -20.66 -30.89
CA ASP A 162 -1.06 -19.48 -31.68
C ASP A 162 -0.72 -18.19 -30.93
N GLU A 163 -0.20 -17.17 -31.60
CA GLU A 163 0.05 -15.84 -31.01
C GLU A 163 -1.24 -15.22 -30.44
N ARG A 164 -2.39 -15.55 -31.03
CA ARG A 164 -3.71 -15.07 -30.62
C ARG A 164 -4.48 -16.11 -29.78
N TYR A 165 -3.74 -17.01 -29.10
CA TYR A 165 -4.39 -17.98 -28.21
C TYR A 165 -5.20 -17.28 -27.13
N LEU A 166 -6.51 -17.55 -27.11
CA LEU A 166 -7.52 -16.87 -26.27
C LEU A 166 -7.11 -16.80 -24.82
N VAL A 167 -6.68 -17.94 -24.26
CA VAL A 167 -6.32 -18.02 -22.83
C VAL A 167 -5.13 -17.15 -22.50
N SER A 168 -4.08 -17.19 -23.32
CA SER A 168 -2.88 -16.38 -23.11
C SER A 168 -3.17 -14.90 -23.24
N VAL A 169 -3.92 -14.49 -24.28
CA VAL A 169 -4.24 -13.07 -24.52
C VAL A 169 -5.11 -12.50 -23.40
N ILE A 170 -6.18 -13.22 -23.00
CA ILE A 170 -7.07 -12.75 -21.94
C ILE A 170 -6.33 -12.68 -20.61
N ASN A 171 -5.61 -13.73 -20.21
CA ASN A 171 -4.91 -13.77 -18.93
C ASN A 171 -3.78 -12.73 -18.83
N ALA A 172 -3.21 -12.29 -19.96
CA ALA A 172 -2.17 -11.26 -19.98
C ALA A 172 -2.75 -9.83 -19.97
N GLN A 173 -3.94 -9.61 -20.52
CA GLN A 173 -4.43 -8.26 -20.82
C GLN A 173 -5.69 -7.86 -20.07
N SER A 174 -6.55 -8.83 -19.69
CA SER A 174 -7.82 -8.52 -19.03
C SER A 174 -7.63 -8.17 -17.55
N LYS A 175 -8.37 -7.15 -17.11
CA LYS A 175 -8.51 -6.76 -15.70
C LYS A 175 -9.79 -7.29 -15.06
N TYR A 176 -10.72 -7.80 -15.87
CA TYR A 176 -12.04 -8.23 -15.44
C TYR A 176 -12.20 -9.73 -15.39
N ILE A 177 -11.64 -10.44 -16.37
CA ILE A 177 -11.79 -11.89 -16.50
C ILE A 177 -10.45 -12.61 -16.64
N ALA A 178 -10.45 -13.87 -16.24
CA ALA A 178 -9.42 -14.84 -16.61
C ALA A 178 -10.05 -15.98 -17.40
N ALA A 179 -9.28 -16.62 -18.25
CA ALA A 179 -9.72 -17.71 -19.10
C ALA A 179 -9.00 -19.02 -18.75
N VAL A 180 -9.70 -20.12 -18.82
CA VAL A 180 -9.18 -21.48 -18.63
C VAL A 180 -9.62 -22.34 -19.80
N ASP A 181 -8.66 -22.97 -20.48
CA ASP A 181 -8.92 -24.00 -21.47
C ASP A 181 -9.30 -25.31 -20.77
N LEU A 182 -10.44 -25.85 -21.08
CA LEU A 182 -10.96 -27.09 -20.47
C LEU A 182 -10.57 -28.35 -21.28
N GLY A 183 -9.85 -28.16 -22.40
CA GLY A 183 -9.24 -29.25 -23.15
C GLY A 183 -10.28 -30.14 -23.87
N SER A 184 -11.28 -29.55 -24.54
CA SER A 184 -12.19 -30.35 -25.36
C SER A 184 -11.40 -31.13 -26.45
N GLY A 185 -11.84 -32.33 -26.79
CA GLY A 185 -11.19 -33.17 -27.80
C GLY A 185 -11.32 -32.68 -29.25
N ALA A 186 -12.02 -31.56 -29.47
CA ALA A 186 -12.20 -30.95 -30.78
C ALA A 186 -10.92 -30.23 -31.25
N SER A 187 -10.78 -30.03 -32.56
CA SER A 187 -9.61 -29.34 -33.16
C SER A 187 -10.07 -28.27 -34.18
N GLY A 188 -9.17 -27.35 -34.50
CA GLY A 188 -9.42 -26.26 -35.43
C GLY A 188 -10.62 -25.40 -35.03
N VAL A 189 -11.45 -25.03 -36.00
CA VAL A 189 -12.67 -24.21 -35.79
C VAL A 189 -13.70 -24.88 -34.91
N SER A 190 -13.76 -26.23 -34.88
CA SER A 190 -14.69 -26.98 -34.04
C SER A 190 -14.34 -26.84 -32.53
N ARG A 191 -13.11 -26.53 -32.17
CA ARG A 191 -12.70 -26.28 -30.81
C ARG A 191 -13.06 -24.88 -30.32
N LEU A 192 -13.39 -23.95 -31.21
CA LEU A 192 -13.80 -22.60 -30.81
C LEU A 192 -15.05 -22.67 -29.93
N PRO A 193 -15.17 -21.82 -28.92
CA PRO A 193 -16.40 -21.75 -28.13
C PRO A 193 -17.57 -21.31 -29.00
N VAL A 194 -18.74 -21.83 -28.69
CA VAL A 194 -19.98 -21.42 -29.35
C VAL A 194 -20.21 -19.93 -29.22
N THR A 195 -20.80 -19.31 -30.23
CA THR A 195 -21.22 -17.92 -30.12
C THR A 195 -22.25 -17.75 -29.03
N ALA A 196 -22.12 -16.70 -28.26
CA ALA A 196 -23.01 -16.45 -27.15
C ALA A 196 -23.16 -14.94 -26.95
N THR A 197 -24.34 -14.49 -26.58
CA THR A 197 -24.63 -13.09 -26.35
C THR A 197 -25.08 -12.92 -24.90
N ASN A 198 -24.53 -11.91 -24.24
CA ASN A 198 -24.95 -11.47 -22.91
C ASN A 198 -24.96 -12.60 -21.84
N GLN A 199 -23.84 -13.30 -21.69
CA GLN A 199 -23.69 -14.36 -20.71
C GLN A 199 -23.07 -13.84 -19.43
N TYR A 200 -23.83 -13.75 -18.34
CA TYR A 200 -23.32 -13.37 -17.04
C TYR A 200 -22.47 -14.49 -16.43
N LEU A 201 -21.37 -14.08 -15.80
CA LEU A 201 -20.67 -14.95 -14.85
C LEU A 201 -21.52 -15.08 -13.58
N THR A 202 -21.44 -16.22 -12.91
CA THR A 202 -22.27 -16.53 -11.73
C THR A 202 -21.44 -17.15 -10.62
N SER A 203 -22.03 -17.28 -9.44
CA SER A 203 -21.46 -17.97 -8.27
C SER A 203 -20.27 -17.28 -7.62
N GLY A 204 -20.02 -16.00 -7.93
CA GLY A 204 -19.05 -15.19 -7.18
C GLY A 204 -19.58 -14.84 -5.79
N SER A 205 -18.71 -14.88 -4.80
CA SER A 205 -19.03 -14.62 -3.40
C SER A 205 -17.93 -13.79 -2.73
N ASP A 206 -18.33 -12.86 -1.86
CA ASP A 206 -17.41 -12.11 -1.00
C ASP A 206 -16.95 -12.94 0.21
N GLY A 207 -17.53 -14.13 0.42
CA GLY A 207 -17.28 -14.96 1.59
C GLY A 207 -17.98 -14.43 2.84
N SER A 208 -17.41 -14.71 4.00
CA SER A 208 -17.89 -14.17 5.28
C SER A 208 -17.64 -12.66 5.36
N ALA A 209 -18.36 -11.97 6.27
CA ALA A 209 -18.16 -10.54 6.49
C ALA A 209 -16.71 -10.23 6.91
N VAL A 210 -16.11 -9.23 6.29
CA VAL A 210 -14.80 -8.71 6.68
C VAL A 210 -14.95 -7.87 7.96
N THR A 211 -14.33 -8.33 9.04
CA THR A 211 -14.34 -7.67 10.34
C THR A 211 -13.01 -6.97 10.61
N ALA A 212 -12.95 -6.13 11.65
CA ALA A 212 -11.70 -5.54 12.11
C ALA A 212 -10.63 -6.61 12.43
N SER A 213 -11.02 -7.71 13.06
CA SER A 213 -10.14 -8.84 13.36
C SER A 213 -9.61 -9.52 12.08
N THR A 214 -10.46 -9.70 11.06
CA THR A 214 -10.01 -10.24 9.77
C THR A 214 -8.95 -9.35 9.14
N ILE A 215 -9.15 -8.02 9.17
CA ILE A 215 -8.19 -7.03 8.66
C ILE A 215 -6.88 -7.08 9.46
N GLY A 216 -6.97 -7.11 10.80
CA GLY A 216 -5.79 -7.20 11.67
C GLY A 216 -4.94 -8.46 11.41
N ASN A 217 -5.58 -9.60 11.17
CA ASN A 217 -4.88 -10.85 10.88
C ASN A 217 -4.27 -10.88 9.46
N ASP A 218 -4.86 -10.15 8.51
CA ASP A 218 -4.42 -10.11 7.12
C ASP A 218 -3.23 -9.16 6.87
N VAL A 219 -2.77 -8.44 7.90
CA VAL A 219 -1.68 -7.46 7.79
C VAL A 219 -0.34 -8.07 7.38
N THR A 220 -0.11 -9.34 7.69
CA THR A 220 1.11 -10.08 7.29
C THR A 220 1.27 -10.20 5.78
N ALA A 221 0.19 -9.98 5.01
CA ALA A 221 0.30 -9.92 3.55
C ALA A 221 1.30 -8.86 3.06
N PHE A 222 1.58 -7.82 3.87
CA PHE A 222 2.59 -6.81 3.51
C PHE A 222 4.05 -7.28 3.66
N ASP A 223 4.32 -8.51 4.08
CA ASP A 223 5.69 -9.05 4.19
C ASP A 223 6.41 -9.11 2.84
N VAL A 224 5.65 -9.16 1.74
CA VAL A 224 6.19 -9.06 0.36
C VAL A 224 6.74 -7.66 0.01
N VAL A 225 6.43 -6.65 0.82
CA VAL A 225 6.90 -5.27 0.60
C VAL A 225 8.15 -5.03 1.44
N HIS A 226 9.29 -4.87 0.79
CA HIS A 226 10.57 -4.69 1.48
C HIS A 226 10.87 -3.24 1.90
N ASN A 227 10.01 -2.29 1.54
CA ASN A 227 10.16 -0.88 1.91
C ASN A 227 9.54 -0.60 3.28
N SER A 228 10.03 0.44 3.95
CA SER A 228 9.36 0.95 5.15
C SER A 228 7.96 1.47 4.81
N LEU A 229 6.98 1.20 5.68
CA LEU A 229 5.58 1.52 5.42
C LEU A 229 4.97 2.46 6.47
N ILE A 230 4.14 3.38 6.01
CA ILE A 230 3.15 4.08 6.82
C ILE A 230 1.84 3.32 6.65
N LEU A 231 1.47 2.51 7.63
CA LEU A 231 0.32 1.61 7.56
C LEU A 231 -0.94 2.29 8.11
N ASN A 232 -2.03 2.18 7.38
CA ASN A 232 -3.36 2.56 7.86
C ASN A 232 -4.39 1.50 7.47
N ALA A 233 -5.21 1.08 8.42
CA ALA A 233 -6.41 0.27 8.20
C ALA A 233 -7.62 1.18 8.41
N PRO A 234 -8.20 1.76 7.34
CA PRO A 234 -9.19 2.82 7.43
C PRO A 234 -10.43 2.39 8.23
N GLY A 235 -10.70 3.13 9.32
CA GLY A 235 -11.86 2.90 10.17
C GLY A 235 -11.73 1.74 11.16
N VAL A 236 -10.59 1.05 11.22
CA VAL A 236 -10.32 0.03 12.22
C VAL A 236 -9.92 0.70 13.53
N THR A 237 -10.76 0.55 14.55
CA THR A 237 -10.60 1.15 15.87
C THR A 237 -10.78 0.15 17.01
N ASP A 238 -11.12 -1.10 16.70
CA ASP A 238 -11.20 -2.19 17.67
C ASP A 238 -9.81 -2.48 18.27
N SER A 239 -9.73 -2.60 19.61
CA SER A 239 -8.45 -2.72 20.31
C SER A 239 -7.67 -4.00 19.94
N THR A 240 -8.37 -5.10 19.68
CA THR A 240 -7.73 -6.36 19.28
C THR A 240 -7.13 -6.26 17.89
N ALA A 241 -7.87 -5.68 16.94
CA ALA A 241 -7.38 -5.47 15.58
C ALA A 241 -6.23 -4.44 15.54
N VAL A 242 -6.35 -3.34 16.32
CA VAL A 242 -5.26 -2.35 16.46
C VAL A 242 -4.03 -3.01 17.07
N ALA A 243 -4.19 -3.88 18.08
CA ALA A 243 -3.07 -4.61 18.68
C ALA A 243 -2.37 -5.52 17.63
N ALA A 244 -3.12 -6.18 16.75
CA ALA A 244 -2.54 -6.99 15.69
C ALA A 244 -1.69 -6.14 14.73
N LEU A 245 -2.19 -4.96 14.29
CA LEU A 245 -1.47 -4.03 13.44
C LEU A 245 -0.20 -3.49 14.11
N VAL A 246 -0.28 -3.14 15.39
CA VAL A 246 0.84 -2.60 16.17
C VAL A 246 1.89 -3.68 16.40
N ASN A 247 1.50 -4.88 16.82
CA ASN A 247 2.41 -6.01 17.00
C ASN A 247 3.13 -6.36 15.68
N TYR A 248 2.42 -6.32 14.56
CA TYR A 248 3.03 -6.49 13.25
C TYR A 248 4.11 -5.43 12.99
N ALA A 249 3.80 -4.15 13.26
CA ALA A 249 4.76 -3.06 13.07
C ALA A 249 6.00 -3.19 13.97
N GLU A 250 5.83 -3.62 15.22
CA GLU A 250 6.93 -3.87 16.17
C GLU A 250 7.81 -5.03 15.72
N ASN A 251 7.20 -6.16 15.36
CA ASN A 251 7.93 -7.36 14.90
C ASN A 251 8.71 -7.10 13.62
N ARG A 252 8.11 -6.42 12.66
CA ARG A 252 8.76 -6.07 11.41
C ARG A 252 9.82 -4.96 11.60
N GLY A 253 9.55 -3.97 12.45
CA GLY A 253 10.48 -2.92 12.87
C GLY A 253 10.72 -1.81 11.83
N ASP A 254 10.05 -1.85 10.66
CA ASP A 254 10.14 -0.84 9.60
C ASP A 254 8.77 -0.30 9.17
N VAL A 255 7.73 -0.55 9.96
CA VAL A 255 6.36 -0.07 9.74
C VAL A 255 5.96 0.92 10.84
N PHE A 256 5.20 1.95 10.48
CA PHE A 256 4.58 2.87 11.42
C PHE A 256 3.07 2.94 11.18
N VAL A 257 2.24 2.73 12.22
CA VAL A 257 0.78 2.64 12.10
C VAL A 257 0.13 3.98 12.41
N ILE A 258 -0.75 4.46 11.53
CA ILE A 258 -1.67 5.57 11.77
C ILE A 258 -3.04 4.99 12.08
N ILE A 259 -3.55 5.28 13.28
CA ILE A 259 -4.85 4.80 13.76
C ILE A 259 -5.88 5.91 13.60
N ASP A 260 -7.00 5.56 12.99
CA ASP A 260 -8.14 6.44 12.79
C ASP A 260 -8.95 6.68 14.08
N PRO A 261 -9.67 7.80 14.18
CA PRO A 261 -10.48 8.11 15.33
C PRO A 261 -11.76 7.25 15.39
N VAL A 262 -12.20 6.96 16.61
CA VAL A 262 -13.55 6.42 16.82
C VAL A 262 -14.62 7.47 16.49
N SER A 263 -15.84 7.02 16.33
CA SER A 263 -16.99 7.91 16.29
C SER A 263 -17.36 8.32 17.71
N GLY A 264 -17.68 9.60 17.91
CA GLY A 264 -18.07 10.13 19.22
C GLY A 264 -17.23 11.33 19.64
N ASN A 265 -17.26 11.63 20.93
CA ASN A 265 -16.54 12.75 21.52
C ASN A 265 -15.13 12.38 22.00
N VAL A 266 -14.40 13.37 22.54
CA VAL A 266 -13.03 13.17 23.06
C VAL A 266 -12.98 12.11 24.17
N ALA A 267 -13.97 12.05 25.06
CA ALA A 267 -14.00 11.06 26.13
C ALA A 267 -14.08 9.61 25.59
N ALA A 268 -14.94 9.39 24.58
CA ALA A 268 -15.02 8.10 23.89
C ALA A 268 -13.71 7.74 23.21
N GLN A 269 -13.04 8.70 22.57
CA GLN A 269 -11.74 8.50 21.95
C GLN A 269 -10.68 8.12 22.98
N LEU A 270 -10.61 8.83 24.09
CA LEU A 270 -9.62 8.54 25.16
C LEU A 270 -9.88 7.18 25.81
N THR A 271 -11.13 6.83 26.05
CA THR A 271 -11.51 5.50 26.57
C THR A 271 -11.06 4.39 25.63
N THR A 272 -11.30 4.53 24.32
CA THR A 272 -10.87 3.51 23.36
C THR A 272 -9.33 3.46 23.24
N ALA A 273 -8.67 4.62 23.18
CA ALA A 273 -7.22 4.69 23.09
C ALA A 273 -6.51 4.08 24.30
N SER A 274 -7.10 4.15 25.50
CA SER A 274 -6.54 3.52 26.70
C SER A 274 -6.50 1.98 26.64
N GLY A 275 -7.28 1.37 25.74
CA GLY A 275 -7.26 -0.06 25.46
C GLY A 275 -6.24 -0.48 24.38
N TYR A 276 -5.54 0.46 23.77
CA TYR A 276 -4.51 0.15 22.78
C TYR A 276 -3.18 -0.24 23.42
N PRO A 277 -2.34 -1.03 22.73
CA PRO A 277 -1.04 -1.38 23.27
C PRO A 277 -0.15 -0.15 23.43
N VAL A 278 0.66 -0.14 24.48
CA VAL A 278 1.72 0.86 24.68
C VAL A 278 2.81 0.60 23.65
N SER A 279 2.90 1.44 22.64
CA SER A 279 3.82 1.26 21.51
C SER A 279 4.29 2.59 20.94
N SER A 280 5.54 2.65 20.54
CA SER A 280 6.07 3.78 19.78
C SER A 280 5.87 3.64 18.27
N TYR A 281 5.39 2.50 17.79
CA TYR A 281 5.18 2.23 16.36
C TYR A 281 3.79 2.66 15.85
N ALA A 282 2.99 3.32 16.69
CA ALA A 282 1.68 3.78 16.29
C ALA A 282 1.34 5.16 16.86
N ALA A 283 0.46 5.87 16.16
CA ALA A 283 -0.11 7.15 16.59
C ALA A 283 -1.59 7.23 16.26
N VAL A 284 -2.39 7.74 17.19
CA VAL A 284 -3.82 7.98 17.05
C VAL A 284 -4.08 9.44 16.77
N TYR A 285 -5.03 9.72 15.87
CA TYR A 285 -5.45 11.08 15.54
C TYR A 285 -6.96 11.27 15.74
N TYR A 286 -7.38 12.47 16.11
CA TYR A 286 -8.77 12.84 16.34
C TYR A 286 -8.96 14.34 16.04
N PRO A 287 -10.09 14.77 15.53
CA PRO A 287 -11.28 14.01 15.17
C PRO A 287 -11.28 13.55 13.70
N LYS A 288 -12.40 12.95 13.25
CA LYS A 288 -12.72 12.76 11.84
C LYS A 288 -12.84 14.10 11.13
N ILE A 289 -12.60 14.13 9.83
CA ILE A 289 -12.69 15.32 8.99
C ILE A 289 -13.93 15.27 8.11
N VAL A 290 -14.46 16.43 7.77
CA VAL A 290 -15.53 16.56 6.77
C VAL A 290 -14.89 16.93 5.44
N ILE A 291 -15.23 16.19 4.41
CA ILE A 291 -14.76 16.40 3.03
C ILE A 291 -15.96 16.58 2.10
N LYS A 292 -15.71 17.08 0.87
CA LYS A 292 -16.71 16.99 -0.18
C LYS A 292 -16.98 15.51 -0.47
N ASP A 293 -18.25 15.14 -0.60
CA ASP A 293 -18.62 13.78 -0.98
C ASP A 293 -18.22 13.50 -2.43
N PRO A 294 -17.20 12.65 -2.69
CA PRO A 294 -16.76 12.36 -4.05
C PRO A 294 -17.74 11.43 -4.79
N THR A 295 -18.71 10.85 -4.10
CA THR A 295 -19.73 9.97 -4.69
C THR A 295 -20.95 10.74 -5.18
N SER A 296 -21.13 12.00 -4.69
CA SER A 296 -22.28 12.84 -5.01
C SER A 296 -22.02 13.73 -6.21
N THR A 297 -22.95 13.75 -7.14
CA THR A 297 -22.99 14.73 -8.26
C THR A 297 -23.62 16.07 -7.82
N VAL A 298 -24.23 16.11 -6.65
CA VAL A 298 -24.88 17.32 -6.10
C VAL A 298 -23.81 18.20 -5.44
N ALA A 299 -23.77 19.47 -5.83
CA ALA A 299 -22.84 20.43 -5.23
C ALA A 299 -23.15 20.67 -3.75
N GLY A 300 -22.10 20.77 -2.93
CA GLY A 300 -22.23 21.07 -1.49
C GLY A 300 -22.50 19.86 -0.59
N VAL A 301 -22.73 18.67 -1.15
CA VAL A 301 -22.86 17.45 -0.35
C VAL A 301 -21.49 17.08 0.25
N THR A 302 -21.50 16.82 1.55
CA THR A 302 -20.29 16.48 2.33
C THR A 302 -20.45 15.15 3.04
N LEU A 303 -19.34 14.49 3.34
CA LEU A 303 -19.30 13.31 4.17
C LEU A 303 -18.21 13.41 5.23
N THR A 304 -18.37 12.65 6.31
CA THR A 304 -17.37 12.53 7.36
C THR A 304 -16.44 11.37 7.01
N ALA A 305 -15.13 11.67 6.88
CA ALA A 305 -14.10 10.74 6.51
C ALA A 305 -13.07 10.53 7.64
N ASN A 306 -12.43 9.37 7.64
CA ASN A 306 -11.28 9.09 8.48
C ASN A 306 -10.05 9.84 7.97
N PRO A 307 -9.23 10.44 8.85
CA PRO A 307 -8.10 11.25 8.44
C PRO A 307 -6.83 10.48 8.09
N GLY A 308 -6.77 9.16 8.38
CA GLY A 308 -5.54 8.36 8.28
C GLY A 308 -4.86 8.41 6.92
N GLY A 309 -5.65 8.38 5.83
CA GLY A 309 -5.12 8.53 4.48
C GLY A 309 -4.49 9.91 4.23
N ALA A 310 -5.17 11.00 4.66
CA ALA A 310 -4.64 12.36 4.55
C ALA A 310 -3.33 12.51 5.37
N LEU A 311 -3.32 11.96 6.57
CA LEU A 311 -2.15 11.98 7.45
C LEU A 311 -0.97 11.18 6.87
N ALA A 312 -1.22 10.02 6.27
CA ALA A 312 -0.19 9.27 5.56
C ALA A 312 0.42 10.09 4.40
N GLY A 313 -0.41 10.84 3.67
CA GLY A 313 0.04 11.78 2.64
C GLY A 313 0.87 12.93 3.22
N ILE A 314 0.44 13.52 4.34
CA ILE A 314 1.20 14.55 5.06
C ILE A 314 2.55 14.02 5.57
N TYR A 315 2.59 12.80 6.08
CA TYR A 315 3.85 12.16 6.48
C TYR A 315 4.77 12.05 5.27
N ALA A 316 4.28 11.51 4.16
CA ALA A 316 5.03 11.35 2.93
C ALA A 316 5.56 12.69 2.38
N SER A 317 4.72 13.70 2.31
CA SER A 317 5.11 15.04 1.83
C SER A 317 6.08 15.76 2.78
N THR A 318 5.93 15.57 4.10
CA THR A 318 6.86 16.12 5.10
C THR A 318 8.24 15.46 4.97
N ASP A 319 8.29 14.15 4.82
CA ASP A 319 9.53 13.41 4.63
C ASP A 319 10.27 13.85 3.37
N ALA A 320 9.54 14.00 2.26
CA ALA A 320 10.11 14.45 0.98
C ALA A 320 10.64 15.90 1.05
N ALA A 321 9.94 16.78 1.75
CA ALA A 321 10.31 18.20 1.81
C ALA A 321 11.35 18.55 2.88
N ARG A 322 11.36 17.84 4.00
CA ARG A 322 12.12 18.22 5.20
C ARG A 322 12.88 17.08 5.87
N GLY A 323 12.67 15.84 5.42
CA GLY A 323 13.25 14.64 6.04
C GLY A 323 12.37 14.03 7.13
N VAL A 324 12.57 12.73 7.37
CA VAL A 324 11.80 11.88 8.32
C VAL A 324 11.89 12.36 9.78
N PHE A 325 12.96 13.08 10.13
CA PHE A 325 13.19 13.65 11.45
C PHE A 325 12.30 14.86 11.77
N LYS A 326 11.65 15.46 10.77
CA LYS A 326 10.68 16.55 10.97
C LYS A 326 9.33 15.96 11.40
N ALA A 327 8.80 16.50 12.52
CA ALA A 327 7.44 16.14 12.94
C ALA A 327 6.41 16.46 11.83
N PRO A 328 5.55 15.51 11.43
CA PRO A 328 4.48 15.75 10.48
C PRO A 328 3.29 16.46 11.17
N ALA A 329 3.58 17.56 11.82
CA ALA A 329 2.63 18.36 12.58
C ALA A 329 2.98 19.84 12.53
N GLY A 330 1.99 20.70 12.78
CA GLY A 330 2.11 22.15 12.83
C GLY A 330 1.38 22.85 11.69
N ILE A 331 1.50 24.17 11.62
CA ILE A 331 0.75 25.02 10.69
C ILE A 331 1.02 24.75 9.20
N THR A 332 2.10 24.05 8.88
CA THR A 332 2.47 23.68 7.50
C THR A 332 1.85 22.35 7.06
N THR A 333 1.25 21.59 7.98
CA THR A 333 0.67 20.26 7.70
C THR A 333 -0.83 20.35 7.43
N ARG A 334 -1.21 21.13 6.42
CA ARG A 334 -2.62 21.32 6.04
C ARG A 334 -3.18 20.03 5.44
N LEU A 335 -4.36 19.61 5.93
CA LEU A 335 -5.11 18.49 5.35
C LEU A 335 -5.86 18.97 4.10
N GLY A 336 -5.32 18.64 2.93
CA GLY A 336 -5.96 18.91 1.64
C GLY A 336 -7.27 18.11 1.51
N GLY A 337 -8.30 18.76 0.96
CA GLY A 337 -9.63 18.17 0.81
C GLY A 337 -10.53 18.27 2.05
N ALA A 338 -9.99 18.56 3.25
CA ALA A 338 -10.80 18.80 4.43
C ALA A 338 -11.49 20.16 4.38
N ILE A 339 -12.81 20.17 4.57
CA ILE A 339 -13.68 21.37 4.57
C ILE A 339 -13.89 21.87 5.99
N SER A 340 -14.16 20.97 6.92
CA SER A 340 -14.36 21.30 8.33
C SER A 340 -13.91 20.16 9.24
N VAL A 341 -13.76 20.48 10.51
CA VAL A 341 -13.38 19.56 11.58
C VAL A 341 -14.09 20.00 12.86
N ALA A 342 -14.39 19.06 13.75
CA ALA A 342 -14.99 19.39 15.05
C ALA A 342 -14.06 20.32 15.85
N SER A 343 -14.64 21.32 16.49
CA SER A 343 -13.93 22.23 17.39
C SER A 343 -13.57 21.50 18.69
N LEU A 344 -12.37 21.72 19.17
CA LEU A 344 -11.86 21.17 20.42
C LEU A 344 -11.57 22.31 21.39
N THR A 345 -12.00 22.15 22.63
CA THR A 345 -11.69 23.05 23.74
C THR A 345 -10.26 22.86 24.23
N ASN A 346 -9.70 23.85 24.92
CA ASN A 346 -8.36 23.73 25.50
C ASN A 346 -8.27 22.58 26.50
N SER A 347 -9.32 22.37 27.33
CA SER A 347 -9.37 21.25 28.28
C SER A 347 -9.37 19.88 27.58
N GLU A 348 -10.05 19.74 26.44
CA GLU A 348 -10.02 18.52 25.63
C GLU A 348 -8.63 18.29 25.02
N LEU A 349 -8.01 19.35 24.50
CA LEU A 349 -6.66 19.29 23.94
C LEU A 349 -5.62 18.87 25.01
N ASP A 350 -5.74 19.42 26.20
CA ASP A 350 -4.89 19.07 27.35
C ASP A 350 -5.08 17.59 27.75
N SER A 351 -6.34 17.15 27.82
CA SER A 351 -6.67 15.75 28.13
C SER A 351 -6.15 14.78 27.09
N MET A 352 -6.28 15.10 25.79
CA MET A 352 -5.75 14.29 24.67
C MET A 352 -4.22 14.19 24.72
N ASN A 353 -3.54 15.29 25.01
CA ASN A 353 -2.09 15.35 25.02
C ASN A 353 -1.48 14.72 26.29
N SER A 354 -2.16 14.78 27.44
CA SER A 354 -1.66 14.25 28.71
C SER A 354 -2.00 12.78 28.93
N ALA A 355 -2.89 12.20 28.14
CA ALA A 355 -3.26 10.79 28.23
C ALA A 355 -2.03 9.87 28.08
N ALA A 356 -2.06 8.72 28.76
CA ALA A 356 -1.01 7.69 28.63
C ALA A 356 -0.89 7.19 27.18
N ALA A 357 -2.01 6.92 26.52
CA ALA A 357 -2.11 6.75 25.07
C ALA A 357 -2.49 8.11 24.47
N ALA A 358 -1.49 8.92 24.12
CA ALA A 358 -1.72 10.27 23.61
C ALA A 358 -2.50 10.26 22.28
N VAL A 359 -3.47 11.17 22.18
CA VAL A 359 -4.28 11.37 20.97
C VAL A 359 -3.90 12.69 20.31
N ASN A 360 -3.50 12.63 19.05
CA ASN A 360 -3.03 13.79 18.30
C ASN A 360 -4.20 14.58 17.72
N ALA A 361 -4.27 15.88 18.00
CA ALA A 361 -5.35 16.73 17.57
C ALA A 361 -5.24 17.11 16.10
N ILE A 362 -6.36 17.05 15.38
CA ILE A 362 -6.58 17.74 14.09
C ILE A 362 -7.48 18.92 14.38
N ARG A 363 -7.09 20.12 13.97
CA ARG A 363 -7.86 21.33 14.30
C ARG A 363 -7.75 22.39 13.23
N TYR A 364 -8.74 23.25 13.20
CA TYR A 364 -8.69 24.45 12.38
C TYR A 364 -7.83 25.52 13.05
N ILE A 365 -6.91 26.09 12.29
CA ILE A 365 -6.08 27.23 12.70
C ILE A 365 -6.32 28.38 11.71
N THR A 366 -6.68 29.54 12.23
CA THR A 366 -6.90 30.73 11.40
C THR A 366 -5.65 31.04 10.57
N GLY A 367 -5.83 31.23 9.28
CA GLY A 367 -4.73 31.48 8.34
C GLY A 367 -4.03 30.22 7.79
N SER A 368 -4.11 29.07 8.48
CA SER A 368 -3.48 27.81 8.03
C SER A 368 -4.48 26.74 7.59
N GLY A 369 -5.76 26.88 8.01
CA GLY A 369 -6.79 25.88 7.72
C GLY A 369 -6.79 24.71 8.69
N ILE A 370 -7.21 23.53 8.22
CA ILE A 370 -7.27 22.30 9.03
C ILE A 370 -5.89 21.64 8.99
N VAL A 371 -5.28 21.46 10.16
CA VAL A 371 -3.89 21.00 10.31
C VAL A 371 -3.77 19.90 11.38
N ALA A 372 -2.76 19.05 11.24
CA ALA A 372 -2.37 18.12 12.29
C ALA A 372 -1.54 18.86 13.36
N MET A 373 -2.02 18.89 14.60
CA MET A 373 -1.38 19.62 15.73
C MET A 373 -0.91 18.68 16.84
N GLY A 374 -0.41 17.50 16.46
CA GLY A 374 0.18 16.52 17.36
C GLY A 374 1.06 15.53 16.61
N ALA A 375 2.11 15.05 17.26
CA ALA A 375 3.01 14.02 16.74
C ALA A 375 3.54 13.15 17.88
N ARG A 376 2.63 12.62 18.70
CA ARG A 376 2.92 11.66 19.77
C ARG A 376 2.52 10.27 19.37
N THR A 377 3.30 9.30 19.84
CA THR A 377 3.02 7.88 19.72
C THR A 377 2.13 7.40 20.88
N LEU A 378 1.75 6.14 20.88
CA LEU A 378 1.06 5.47 21.99
C LEU A 378 1.98 5.16 23.18
N ASN A 379 3.27 5.49 23.09
CA ASN A 379 4.22 5.26 24.17
C ASN A 379 4.46 6.56 24.96
N PRO A 380 4.14 6.61 26.27
CA PRO A 380 4.37 7.80 27.11
C PRO A 380 5.85 8.01 27.50
N ALA A 381 6.72 7.01 27.30
CA ALA A 381 8.14 7.08 27.69
C ALA A 381 8.87 8.21 26.94
N TYR A 382 9.77 8.87 27.65
CA TYR A 382 10.40 10.12 27.20
C TYR A 382 11.03 10.07 25.80
N ILE A 383 11.80 9.03 25.51
CA ILE A 383 12.50 8.90 24.20
C ILE A 383 11.54 8.52 23.10
N ASP A 384 10.65 7.57 23.36
CA ASP A 384 9.78 6.92 22.36
C ASP A 384 8.45 7.63 22.12
N LYS A 385 8.20 8.71 22.83
CA LYS A 385 6.89 9.38 22.80
C LYS A 385 6.61 10.21 21.56
N TYR A 386 7.61 10.43 20.71
CA TYR A 386 7.47 11.31 19.56
C TYR A 386 7.57 10.56 18.24
N VAL A 387 6.59 10.79 17.36
CA VAL A 387 6.53 10.21 16.00
C VAL A 387 7.82 10.44 15.20
N PRO A 388 8.38 11.67 15.11
CA PRO A 388 9.60 11.87 14.33
C PRO A 388 10.79 11.09 14.88
N VAL A 389 10.89 10.89 16.19
CA VAL A 389 11.97 10.10 16.79
C VAL A 389 11.86 8.63 16.37
N ARG A 390 10.69 8.02 16.56
CA ARG A 390 10.48 6.62 16.17
C ARG A 390 10.66 6.41 14.66
N ARG A 391 10.11 7.29 13.84
CA ARG A 391 10.25 7.16 12.38
C ARG A 391 11.69 7.37 11.90
N THR A 392 12.44 8.23 12.56
CA THR A 392 13.89 8.38 12.32
C THR A 392 14.64 7.10 12.64
N LEU A 393 14.35 6.46 13.79
CA LEU A 393 14.96 5.18 14.15
C LEU A 393 14.60 4.05 13.18
N ILE A 394 13.35 4.00 12.71
CA ILE A 394 12.91 3.07 11.65
C ILE A 394 13.74 3.28 10.38
N TYR A 395 13.87 4.52 9.92
CA TYR A 395 14.66 4.88 8.75
C TYR A 395 16.14 4.50 8.90
N LEU A 396 16.76 4.87 10.02
CA LEU A 396 18.16 4.57 10.28
C LEU A 396 18.41 3.07 10.32
N ARG A 397 17.55 2.32 11.02
CA ARG A 397 17.64 0.84 11.09
C ARG A 397 17.60 0.21 9.69
N LYS A 398 16.61 0.59 8.88
CA LYS A 398 16.45 0.07 7.52
C LYS A 398 17.63 0.45 6.63
N ALA A 399 18.03 1.71 6.63
CA ALA A 399 19.15 2.22 5.84
C ALA A 399 20.47 1.52 6.20
N MET A 400 20.76 1.37 7.50
CA MET A 400 21.96 0.69 7.96
C MET A 400 21.96 -0.81 7.59
N THR A 401 20.80 -1.48 7.70
CA THR A 401 20.67 -2.88 7.25
C THR A 401 20.96 -3.01 5.76
N ASP A 402 20.39 -2.14 4.93
CA ASP A 402 20.59 -2.19 3.48
C ASP A 402 22.03 -1.87 3.09
N LEU A 403 22.66 -0.90 3.77
CA LEU A 403 24.06 -0.52 3.55
C LEU A 403 25.06 -1.61 3.93
N THR A 404 24.70 -2.49 4.85
CA THR A 404 25.61 -3.53 5.36
C THR A 404 25.33 -4.91 4.79
N GLN A 405 24.41 -5.05 3.83
CA GLN A 405 24.10 -6.34 3.18
C GLN A 405 25.34 -7.02 2.54
N PHE A 406 26.34 -6.24 2.11
CA PHE A 406 27.58 -6.77 1.58
C PHE A 406 28.38 -7.59 2.60
N ALA A 407 28.08 -7.46 3.90
CA ALA A 407 28.77 -8.19 4.96
C ALA A 407 28.30 -9.64 5.11
N ILE A 408 27.17 -10.00 4.48
CA ILE A 408 26.58 -11.34 4.55
C ILE A 408 27.53 -12.32 3.84
N PHE A 409 27.95 -13.38 4.53
CA PHE A 409 28.88 -14.40 4.08
C PHE A 409 30.35 -13.93 3.87
N GLU A 410 30.70 -12.69 4.26
CA GLU A 410 32.09 -12.26 4.27
C GLU A 410 32.82 -12.80 5.52
N PRO A 411 34.15 -13.05 5.46
CA PRO A 411 34.94 -13.42 6.63
C PRO A 411 34.86 -12.35 7.72
N ASN A 412 34.69 -12.75 8.98
CA ASN A 412 34.62 -11.84 10.12
C ASN A 412 36.02 -11.39 10.54
N ASP A 413 36.58 -10.40 9.86
CA ASP A 413 37.93 -9.88 10.04
C ASP A 413 37.98 -8.35 10.15
N GLU A 414 39.15 -7.80 10.51
CA GLU A 414 39.35 -6.37 10.61
C GLU A 414 39.07 -5.61 9.30
N LYS A 415 39.27 -6.22 8.14
CA LYS A 415 39.04 -5.59 6.85
C LYS A 415 37.53 -5.36 6.63
N LEU A 416 36.73 -6.35 6.97
CA LEU A 416 35.26 -6.26 6.95
C LEU A 416 34.78 -5.18 7.94
N TRP A 417 35.29 -5.19 9.18
CA TRP A 417 34.91 -4.23 10.21
C TRP A 417 35.20 -2.78 9.80
N ARG A 418 36.41 -2.52 9.23
CA ARG A 418 36.77 -1.19 8.71
C ARG A 418 35.83 -0.73 7.59
N ARG A 419 35.41 -1.64 6.69
CA ARG A 419 34.49 -1.34 5.61
C ARG A 419 33.10 -1.00 6.13
N ILE A 420 32.57 -1.76 7.11
CA ILE A 420 31.30 -1.48 7.78
C ILE A 420 31.36 -0.11 8.47
N ASN A 421 32.38 0.13 9.29
CA ASN A 421 32.56 1.41 9.99
C ASN A 421 32.59 2.58 9.01
N ALA A 422 33.35 2.49 7.93
CA ALA A 422 33.44 3.57 6.93
C ALA A 422 32.10 3.83 6.23
N SER A 423 31.37 2.77 5.88
CA SER A 423 30.07 2.88 5.23
C SER A 423 29.02 3.55 6.15
N LEU A 424 28.94 3.09 7.40
CA LEU A 424 27.99 3.62 8.37
C LEU A 424 28.35 5.04 8.84
N ASP A 425 29.65 5.34 9.08
CA ASP A 425 30.09 6.68 9.43
C ASP A 425 29.77 7.69 8.33
N GLY A 426 30.04 7.35 7.07
CA GLY A 426 29.69 8.17 5.92
C GLY A 426 28.20 8.50 5.88
N PHE A 427 27.35 7.48 5.98
CA PHE A 427 25.90 7.63 5.98
C PHE A 427 25.38 8.50 7.15
N LEU A 428 25.83 8.21 8.38
CA LEU A 428 25.39 8.95 9.57
C LEU A 428 25.89 10.39 9.56
N ARG A 429 27.08 10.65 9.01
CA ARG A 429 27.63 11.99 8.82
C ARG A 429 26.78 12.82 7.85
N ASP A 430 26.34 12.22 6.74
CA ASP A 430 25.47 12.89 5.78
C ASP A 430 24.08 13.13 6.36
N PHE A 431 23.54 12.18 7.11
CA PHE A 431 22.27 12.35 7.81
C PHE A 431 22.34 13.45 8.90
N TRP A 432 23.45 13.53 9.62
CA TRP A 432 23.72 14.63 10.56
C TRP A 432 23.80 15.99 9.85
N ARG A 433 24.49 16.09 8.71
CA ARG A 433 24.56 17.32 7.90
C ARG A 433 23.19 17.81 7.44
N GLN A 434 22.28 16.89 7.17
CA GLN A 434 20.88 17.19 6.84
C GLN A 434 20.08 17.67 8.06
N GLY A 435 20.64 17.63 9.27
CA GLY A 435 19.97 18.02 10.52
C GLY A 435 19.17 16.89 11.19
N GLY A 436 19.35 15.64 10.74
CA GLY A 436 18.65 14.47 11.28
C GLY A 436 19.15 14.02 12.65
N LEU A 437 20.39 14.38 13.03
CA LEU A 437 20.98 14.08 14.33
C LEU A 437 21.40 15.37 15.04
N ARG A 438 21.25 15.40 16.37
CA ARG A 438 21.62 16.54 17.20
C ARG A 438 23.07 16.44 17.62
N GLY A 439 23.83 17.57 17.56
CA GLY A 439 25.20 17.70 17.96
C GLY A 439 25.88 18.76 17.11
N THR A 440 26.84 19.52 17.68
CA THR A 440 27.60 20.57 16.98
C THR A 440 28.75 19.98 16.15
N ALA A 441 29.16 18.76 16.46
CA ALA A 441 30.16 17.99 15.73
C ALA A 441 29.70 16.52 15.57
N PRO A 442 30.19 15.81 14.54
CA PRO A 442 29.79 14.39 14.32
C PRO A 442 30.02 13.52 15.56
N ALA A 443 31.12 13.66 16.24
CA ALA A 443 31.47 12.92 17.46
C ALA A 443 30.50 13.13 18.64
N GLN A 444 29.69 14.21 18.61
CA GLN A 444 28.62 14.46 19.60
C GLN A 444 27.27 13.96 19.14
N ALA A 445 27.12 13.64 17.85
CA ALA A 445 25.87 13.27 17.25
C ALA A 445 25.68 11.75 17.15
N PHE A 446 26.75 11.02 16.87
CA PHE A 446 26.73 9.56 16.70
C PHE A 446 28.12 8.97 16.91
N PHE A 447 28.19 7.67 17.09
CA PHE A 447 29.43 6.89 16.98
C PHE A 447 29.09 5.54 16.30
N VAL A 448 30.08 4.99 15.61
CA VAL A 448 30.00 3.66 15.00
C VAL A 448 31.10 2.80 15.63
N LYS A 449 30.73 1.60 16.08
CA LYS A 449 31.66 0.62 16.64
C LYS A 449 31.46 -0.73 15.98
N CYS A 450 32.44 -1.18 15.23
CA CYS A 450 32.55 -2.53 14.70
C CYS A 450 34.04 -2.93 14.79
N ASP A 451 34.39 -3.73 15.79
CA ASP A 451 35.75 -4.14 16.11
C ASP A 451 35.74 -5.49 16.83
N ALA A 452 36.91 -5.94 17.31
CA ALA A 452 37.03 -7.21 18.01
C ALA A 452 36.20 -7.30 19.31
N ASP A 453 35.92 -6.16 19.97
CA ASP A 453 35.16 -6.18 21.24
C ASP A 453 33.70 -6.58 21.05
N ASN A 454 33.06 -6.18 19.92
CA ASN A 454 31.67 -6.50 19.62
C ASN A 454 31.50 -7.61 18.56
N ASN A 455 32.59 -8.18 18.07
CA ASN A 455 32.61 -9.35 17.17
C ASN A 455 33.57 -10.43 17.71
N PRO A 456 33.29 -11.01 18.87
CA PRO A 456 34.11 -12.09 19.40
C PRO A 456 34.11 -13.28 18.44
N GLN A 457 35.29 -13.94 18.30
CA GLN A 457 35.47 -15.14 17.48
C GLN A 457 34.82 -16.35 18.15
#